data_f8f7ab51fff7b0643475f3385b6fbe01
#
_entry.id   f8f7ab51fff7b0643475f3385b6fbe01
#
_cell.length_a   1.000
_cell.length_b   1.000
_cell.length_c   1.000
_cell.angle_alpha   90.00
_cell.angle_beta   90.00
_cell.angle_gamma   90.00
#
_symmetry.space_group_name_H-M   'P 1'
#
loop_
_entity.id
_entity.type
_entity.pdbx_description
1 polymer ?
#
loop_
_entity_poly.entity_id
_entity_poly.type
_entity_poly.pdbx_seq_one_letter_code
_entity_poly.pdbx_strand_id
1 'polypeptide(L)'
;HNIAGVIQHLAESGIRNIELSGGTDYYDSIEHDLTVLKQKYHLQYACHAYFPPPKIPFVVNLASCNDWIYQQSINHYIHCIEMLKRIDCKILSLHAGFLIEIGTDEIGKKLSSKIIYDEDKAYDRFCSAYEQIAGLCIENDIAFFLENNVLSAENYAEFDCHNYLMMTDYASIMKMKKQLEFNLLLDLGHLRVSSNTLKLSFVKECKELEKYIKWLHISENNGIVDEHKPLRDDSEILNVLGKMNCPDINITLETVGSIEEILSSITMIEKRKSCF
;
A
#
# COMPACT_ATOMS: atom_id res chain seq x y z
N HIS A 1 -11.28 -12.81 -7.60
CA HIS A 1 -11.59 -13.59 -6.39
C HIS A 1 -12.74 -12.95 -5.63
N ASN A 2 -13.62 -13.79 -5.04
CA ASN A 2 -14.66 -13.31 -4.13
C ASN A 2 -14.04 -12.98 -2.77
N ILE A 3 -13.96 -11.69 -2.42
CA ILE A 3 -13.33 -11.24 -1.18
C ILE A 3 -14.04 -11.79 0.06
N ALA A 4 -15.37 -11.96 0.05
CA ALA A 4 -16.11 -12.47 1.19
C ALA A 4 -15.67 -13.87 1.59
N GLY A 5 -15.42 -14.77 0.63
CA GLY A 5 -14.90 -16.11 0.88
C GLY A 5 -13.51 -16.10 1.51
N VAL A 6 -12.63 -15.20 1.06
CA VAL A 6 -11.28 -15.04 1.62
C VAL A 6 -11.37 -14.54 3.07
N ILE A 7 -12.14 -13.48 3.31
CA ILE A 7 -12.34 -12.93 4.66
C ILE A 7 -12.92 -13.96 5.61
N GLN A 8 -13.92 -14.74 5.17
CA GLN A 8 -14.50 -15.81 5.99
C GLN A 8 -13.43 -16.82 6.38
N HIS A 9 -12.61 -17.29 5.44
CA HIS A 9 -11.56 -18.27 5.69
C HIS A 9 -10.51 -17.75 6.68
N LEU A 10 -10.05 -16.50 6.51
CA LEU A 10 -9.15 -15.84 7.46
C LEU A 10 -9.78 -15.74 8.86
N ALA A 11 -11.05 -15.34 8.94
CA ALA A 11 -11.78 -15.20 10.20
C ALA A 11 -11.97 -16.54 10.94
N GLU A 12 -12.29 -17.61 10.21
CA GLU A 12 -12.41 -18.97 10.75
C GLU A 12 -11.06 -19.49 11.25
N SER A 13 -9.95 -19.02 10.69
CA SER A 13 -8.57 -19.31 11.14
C SER A 13 -8.10 -18.43 12.32
N GLY A 14 -8.97 -17.59 12.87
CA GLY A 14 -8.67 -16.77 14.04
C GLY A 14 -8.18 -15.36 13.75
N ILE A 15 -8.00 -14.96 12.49
CA ILE A 15 -7.58 -13.62 12.11
C ILE A 15 -8.76 -12.65 12.25
N ARG A 16 -8.56 -11.51 12.92
CA ARG A 16 -9.62 -10.53 13.22
C ARG A 16 -9.40 -9.17 12.61
N ASN A 17 -8.15 -8.81 12.33
CA ASN A 17 -7.78 -7.54 11.69
C ASN A 17 -7.46 -7.84 10.23
N ILE A 18 -8.19 -7.23 9.31
CA ILE A 18 -8.07 -7.52 7.87
C ILE A 18 -7.99 -6.19 7.11
N GLU A 19 -6.99 -6.06 6.27
CA GLU A 19 -6.88 -4.97 5.34
C GLU A 19 -7.51 -5.37 4.01
N LEU A 20 -8.52 -4.59 3.59
CA LEU A 20 -9.21 -4.75 2.32
C LEU A 20 -8.36 -4.12 1.23
N SER A 21 -7.93 -4.87 0.24
CA SER A 21 -7.04 -4.43 -0.83
C SER A 21 -7.55 -4.86 -2.21
N GLY A 22 -6.85 -4.47 -3.27
CA GLY A 22 -7.12 -4.83 -4.65
C GLY A 22 -7.05 -6.34 -4.93
N GLY A 23 -7.15 -6.72 -6.22
CA GLY A 23 -7.09 -8.12 -6.65
C GLY A 23 -8.39 -8.90 -6.47
N THR A 24 -9.49 -8.23 -6.12
CA THR A 24 -10.84 -8.80 -6.00
C THR A 24 -11.74 -8.34 -7.13
N ASP A 25 -12.74 -9.15 -7.46
CA ASP A 25 -13.73 -8.80 -8.49
C ASP A 25 -14.84 -7.93 -7.88
N TYR A 26 -15.33 -6.95 -8.66
CA TYR A 26 -16.51 -6.19 -8.27
C TYR A 26 -17.77 -7.08 -8.28
N TYR A 27 -18.60 -6.92 -7.24
CA TYR A 27 -19.97 -7.46 -7.21
C TYR A 27 -20.87 -6.59 -6.32
N ASP A 28 -22.17 -6.54 -6.64
CA ASP A 28 -23.09 -5.55 -6.06
C ASP A 28 -23.33 -5.71 -4.55
N SER A 29 -23.20 -6.93 -3.99
CA SER A 29 -23.43 -7.19 -2.56
C SER A 29 -22.17 -7.06 -1.68
N ILE A 30 -21.05 -6.57 -2.19
CA ILE A 30 -19.75 -6.53 -1.47
C ILE A 30 -19.85 -5.84 -0.11
N GLU A 31 -20.51 -4.69 -0.02
CA GLU A 31 -20.69 -3.95 1.23
C GLU A 31 -21.55 -4.71 2.25
N HIS A 32 -22.63 -5.36 1.77
CA HIS A 32 -23.48 -6.18 2.60
C HIS A 32 -22.69 -7.34 3.20
N ASP A 33 -21.94 -8.07 2.38
CA ASP A 33 -21.16 -9.21 2.80
C ASP A 33 -20.05 -8.81 3.80
N LEU A 34 -19.37 -7.69 3.57
CA LEU A 34 -18.38 -7.14 4.50
C LEU A 34 -19.03 -6.81 5.86
N THR A 35 -20.22 -6.20 5.85
CA THR A 35 -20.95 -5.84 7.08
C THR A 35 -21.36 -7.09 7.85
N VAL A 36 -21.90 -8.10 7.16
CA VAL A 36 -22.31 -9.37 7.76
C VAL A 36 -21.13 -10.11 8.38
N LEU A 37 -20.00 -10.20 7.64
CA LEU A 37 -18.80 -10.87 8.11
C LEU A 37 -18.17 -10.13 9.30
N LYS A 38 -18.13 -8.79 9.25
CA LYS A 38 -17.66 -7.96 10.36
C LYS A 38 -18.42 -8.27 11.66
N GLN A 39 -19.75 -8.29 11.59
CA GLN A 39 -20.60 -8.58 12.75
C GLN A 39 -20.44 -10.03 13.22
N LYS A 40 -20.48 -11.00 12.30
CA LYS A 40 -20.41 -12.44 12.62
C LYS A 40 -19.12 -12.82 13.31
N TYR A 41 -17.98 -12.27 12.86
CA TYR A 41 -16.65 -12.67 13.33
C TYR A 41 -15.96 -11.60 14.18
N HIS A 42 -16.62 -10.48 14.47
CA HIS A 42 -16.05 -9.33 15.22
C HIS A 42 -14.78 -8.77 14.56
N LEU A 43 -14.82 -8.58 13.22
CA LEU A 43 -13.67 -8.13 12.45
C LEU A 43 -13.43 -6.63 12.60
N GLN A 44 -12.16 -6.23 12.48
CA GLN A 44 -11.73 -4.86 12.25
C GLN A 44 -11.17 -4.75 10.83
N TYR A 45 -11.60 -3.73 10.09
CA TYR A 45 -11.14 -3.48 8.74
C TYR A 45 -10.22 -2.26 8.69
N ALA A 46 -9.14 -2.37 7.91
CA ALA A 46 -8.46 -1.28 7.24
C ALA A 46 -8.77 -1.38 5.74
N CYS A 47 -8.59 -0.32 5.00
CA CYS A 47 -8.79 -0.30 3.56
C CYS A 47 -7.55 0.27 2.88
N HIS A 48 -7.08 -0.44 1.86
CA HIS A 48 -5.94 -0.06 1.06
C HIS A 48 -6.36 0.22 -0.39
N ALA A 49 -5.53 0.96 -1.12
CA ALA A 49 -5.70 1.35 -2.51
C ALA A 49 -6.27 0.22 -3.39
N TYR A 50 -6.98 0.61 -4.43
CA TYR A 50 -7.75 -0.27 -5.35
C TYR A 50 -8.96 -0.98 -4.74
N PHE A 51 -9.31 -0.70 -3.48
CA PHE A 51 -10.54 -1.20 -2.89
C PHE A 51 -11.52 -0.04 -2.60
N PRO A 52 -12.84 -0.18 -2.89
CA PRO A 52 -13.49 -1.32 -3.57
C PRO A 52 -13.04 -1.40 -5.04
N PRO A 53 -13.01 -2.61 -5.64
CA PRO A 53 -12.64 -2.73 -7.05
C PRO A 53 -13.59 -1.90 -7.92
N PRO A 54 -13.08 -1.07 -8.85
CA PRO A 54 -13.94 -0.27 -9.73
C PRO A 54 -14.68 -1.16 -10.73
N LYS A 55 -15.94 -0.79 -11.09
CA LYS A 55 -16.73 -1.52 -12.10
C LYS A 55 -16.03 -1.59 -13.45
N ILE A 56 -15.35 -0.53 -13.85
CA ILE A 56 -14.53 -0.45 -15.05
C ILE A 56 -13.09 -0.35 -14.58
N PRO A 57 -12.24 -1.34 -14.85
CA PRO A 57 -10.84 -1.32 -14.43
C PRO A 57 -10.07 -0.13 -15.00
N PHE A 58 -9.31 0.56 -14.18
CA PHE A 58 -8.36 1.59 -14.55
C PHE A 58 -7.25 1.64 -13.50
N VAL A 59 -6.12 2.23 -13.84
CA VAL A 59 -5.03 2.42 -12.86
C VAL A 59 -5.24 3.72 -12.10
N VAL A 60 -5.45 3.62 -10.81
CA VAL A 60 -5.60 4.79 -9.93
C VAL A 60 -4.28 5.54 -9.87
N ASN A 61 -4.28 6.82 -10.26
CA ASN A 61 -3.11 7.67 -10.19
C ASN A 61 -3.50 9.14 -9.97
N LEU A 62 -3.33 9.62 -8.74
CA LEU A 62 -3.61 11.01 -8.37
C LEU A 62 -2.59 12.01 -8.96
N ALA A 63 -1.48 11.54 -9.51
CA ALA A 63 -0.49 12.37 -10.22
C ALA A 63 -0.75 12.43 -11.74
N SER A 64 -1.76 11.73 -12.25
CA SER A 64 -1.97 11.60 -13.68
C SER A 64 -2.20 12.95 -14.37
N CYS A 65 -1.47 13.20 -15.47
CA CYS A 65 -1.73 14.33 -16.36
C CYS A 65 -2.84 14.05 -17.39
N ASN A 66 -3.35 12.82 -17.44
CA ASN A 66 -4.57 12.47 -18.14
C ASN A 66 -5.77 12.85 -17.25
N ASP A 67 -6.57 13.83 -17.71
CA ASP A 67 -7.67 14.40 -16.90
C ASP A 67 -8.73 13.37 -16.55
N TRP A 68 -8.98 12.39 -17.43
CA TRP A 68 -9.94 11.34 -17.16
C TRP A 68 -9.45 10.43 -16.01
N ILE A 69 -8.20 9.94 -16.10
CA ILE A 69 -7.60 9.09 -15.04
C ILE A 69 -7.56 9.85 -13.71
N TYR A 70 -7.12 11.11 -13.73
CA TYR A 70 -7.07 11.94 -12.54
C TYR A 70 -8.43 12.08 -11.85
N GLN A 71 -9.45 12.44 -12.62
CA GLN A 71 -10.80 12.61 -12.07
C GLN A 71 -11.40 11.28 -11.61
N GLN A 72 -11.18 10.18 -12.34
CA GLN A 72 -11.65 8.85 -11.90
C GLN A 72 -10.93 8.42 -10.62
N SER A 73 -9.64 8.76 -10.45
CA SER A 73 -8.89 8.45 -9.23
C SER A 73 -9.46 9.19 -8.01
N ILE A 74 -9.77 10.47 -8.13
CA ILE A 74 -10.42 11.25 -7.06
C ILE A 74 -11.80 10.66 -6.74
N ASN A 75 -12.63 10.42 -7.76
CA ASN A 75 -13.98 9.87 -7.59
C ASN A 75 -13.94 8.49 -6.92
N HIS A 76 -12.94 7.67 -7.26
CA HIS A 76 -12.74 6.36 -6.64
C HIS A 76 -12.55 6.49 -5.13
N TYR A 77 -11.68 7.39 -4.65
CA TYR A 77 -11.47 7.59 -3.22
C TYR A 77 -12.67 8.22 -2.51
N ILE A 78 -13.40 9.11 -3.17
CA ILE A 78 -14.67 9.63 -2.62
C ILE A 78 -15.66 8.47 -2.39
N HIS A 79 -15.86 7.59 -3.39
CA HIS A 79 -16.71 6.41 -3.23
C HIS A 79 -16.18 5.43 -2.17
N CYS A 80 -14.86 5.25 -2.10
CA CYS A 80 -14.24 4.44 -1.05
C CYS A 80 -14.60 5.00 0.33
N ILE A 81 -14.39 6.29 0.60
CA ILE A 81 -14.70 6.93 1.88
C ILE A 81 -16.18 6.74 2.26
N GLU A 82 -17.10 6.91 1.31
CA GLU A 82 -18.52 6.68 1.55
C GLU A 82 -18.81 5.20 1.92
N MET A 83 -18.16 4.26 1.28
CA MET A 83 -18.27 2.85 1.64
C MET A 83 -17.70 2.58 3.04
N LEU A 84 -16.50 3.13 3.36
CA LEU A 84 -15.87 2.97 4.66
C LEU A 84 -16.76 3.41 5.82
N LYS A 85 -17.50 4.51 5.63
CA LYS A 85 -18.53 4.98 6.59
C LYS A 85 -19.60 3.93 6.85
N ARG A 86 -20.10 3.29 5.77
CA ARG A 86 -21.19 2.30 5.88
C ARG A 86 -20.74 1.00 6.52
N ILE A 87 -19.51 0.57 6.28
CA ILE A 87 -18.94 -0.65 6.91
C ILE A 87 -18.21 -0.36 8.23
N ASP A 88 -18.26 0.88 8.71
CA ASP A 88 -17.56 1.34 9.92
C ASP A 88 -16.06 0.97 9.89
N CYS A 89 -15.37 1.36 8.81
CA CYS A 89 -13.92 1.25 8.67
C CYS A 89 -13.29 2.64 8.84
N LYS A 90 -12.28 2.75 9.69
CA LYS A 90 -11.68 4.03 10.11
C LYS A 90 -10.25 4.23 9.61
N ILE A 91 -9.81 3.43 8.65
CA ILE A 91 -8.45 3.46 8.14
C ILE A 91 -8.50 3.36 6.62
N LEU A 92 -7.79 4.27 5.95
CA LEU A 92 -7.60 4.30 4.51
C LEU A 92 -6.12 4.56 4.20
N SER A 93 -5.56 3.80 3.28
CA SER A 93 -4.23 4.02 2.74
C SER A 93 -4.24 4.04 1.22
N LEU A 94 -3.26 4.73 0.62
CA LEU A 94 -3.08 4.77 -0.81
C LEU A 94 -1.59 4.84 -1.18
N HIS A 95 -1.25 4.38 -2.39
CA HIS A 95 0.09 4.53 -2.93
C HIS A 95 0.39 5.96 -3.37
N ALA A 96 1.64 6.33 -3.32
CA ALA A 96 2.12 7.53 -3.98
C ALA A 96 1.89 7.46 -5.51
N GLY A 97 1.90 8.60 -6.18
CA GLY A 97 1.60 8.70 -7.60
C GLY A 97 2.69 8.17 -8.53
N PHE A 98 2.35 8.12 -9.80
CA PHE A 98 3.24 7.74 -10.89
C PHE A 98 3.39 8.90 -11.87
N LEU A 99 4.62 9.17 -12.33
CA LEU A 99 4.95 10.19 -13.33
C LEU A 99 4.84 9.65 -14.78
N ILE A 100 4.14 8.54 -14.93
CA ILE A 100 3.98 7.82 -16.18
C ILE A 100 2.55 7.25 -16.24
N GLU A 101 1.99 7.16 -17.44
CA GLU A 101 0.73 6.45 -17.65
C GLU A 101 0.98 4.93 -17.61
N ILE A 102 0.22 4.20 -16.81
CA ILE A 102 0.35 2.76 -16.63
C ILE A 102 -0.94 2.08 -17.10
N GLY A 103 -0.83 1.05 -17.90
CA GLY A 103 -1.94 0.20 -18.30
C GLY A 103 -2.38 -0.76 -17.19
N THR A 104 -3.64 -1.17 -17.20
CA THR A 104 -4.18 -2.10 -16.19
C THR A 104 -3.52 -3.48 -16.20
N ASP A 105 -2.94 -3.86 -17.32
CA ASP A 105 -2.19 -5.12 -17.51
C ASP A 105 -0.72 -5.02 -17.10
N GLU A 106 -0.23 -3.80 -16.78
CA GLU A 106 1.15 -3.51 -16.39
C GLU A 106 1.34 -3.39 -14.86
N ILE A 107 0.26 -3.32 -14.08
CA ILE A 107 0.35 -3.20 -12.61
C ILE A 107 1.12 -4.40 -12.04
N GLY A 108 2.16 -4.12 -11.25
CA GLY A 108 3.03 -5.14 -10.64
C GLY A 108 3.92 -5.88 -11.65
N LYS A 109 4.03 -5.40 -12.88
CA LYS A 109 4.82 -6.01 -13.96
C LYS A 109 5.77 -5.00 -14.61
N LYS A 110 6.36 -5.41 -15.72
CA LYS A 110 7.16 -4.53 -16.56
C LYS A 110 6.29 -3.45 -17.18
N LEU A 111 6.70 -2.19 -16.98
CA LEU A 111 6.07 -1.01 -17.57
C LEU A 111 6.61 -0.80 -19.00
N SER A 112 5.74 -0.47 -19.93
CA SER A 112 6.09 -0.26 -21.34
C SER A 112 5.59 1.07 -21.91
N SER A 113 4.78 1.81 -21.14
CA SER A 113 4.23 3.10 -21.58
C SER A 113 5.32 4.10 -21.96
N LYS A 114 5.05 4.89 -22.99
CA LYS A 114 5.92 6.00 -23.40
C LYS A 114 5.32 7.38 -23.05
N ILE A 115 4.18 7.39 -22.34
CA ILE A 115 3.52 8.62 -21.92
C ILE A 115 4.06 8.99 -20.54
N ILE A 116 5.06 9.87 -20.55
CA ILE A 116 5.70 10.40 -19.34
C ILE A 116 5.08 11.78 -19.06
N TYR A 117 4.76 12.01 -17.82
CA TYR A 117 4.16 13.28 -17.38
C TYR A 117 5.24 14.32 -17.06
N ASP A 118 4.89 15.58 -17.21
CA ASP A 118 5.65 16.68 -16.62
C ASP A 118 5.67 16.51 -15.09
N GLU A 119 6.88 16.49 -14.53
CA GLU A 119 7.07 16.16 -13.11
C GLU A 119 6.41 17.18 -12.18
N ASP A 120 6.61 18.48 -12.42
CA ASP A 120 6.06 19.52 -11.56
C ASP A 120 4.55 19.50 -11.59
N LYS A 121 3.94 19.41 -12.78
CA LYS A 121 2.50 19.30 -12.95
C LYS A 121 1.94 18.06 -12.26
N ALA A 122 2.61 16.90 -12.37
CA ALA A 122 2.18 15.67 -11.74
C ALA A 122 2.25 15.74 -10.20
N TYR A 123 3.30 16.35 -9.65
CA TYR A 123 3.40 16.61 -8.21
C TYR A 123 2.32 17.55 -7.72
N ASP A 124 2.06 18.66 -8.41
CA ASP A 124 1.00 19.61 -8.06
C ASP A 124 -0.39 18.94 -8.06
N ARG A 125 -0.67 18.11 -9.07
CA ARG A 125 -1.92 17.35 -9.15
C ARG A 125 -2.04 16.35 -8.01
N PHE A 126 -0.97 15.60 -7.73
CA PHE A 126 -0.96 14.65 -6.62
C PHE A 126 -1.22 15.34 -5.28
N CYS A 127 -0.52 16.44 -5.00
CA CYS A 127 -0.68 17.19 -3.76
C CYS A 127 -2.11 17.73 -3.62
N SER A 128 -2.66 18.34 -4.67
CA SER A 128 -4.02 18.88 -4.66
C SER A 128 -5.08 17.79 -4.42
N ALA A 129 -4.96 16.64 -5.10
CA ALA A 129 -5.89 15.53 -4.92
C ALA A 129 -5.74 14.88 -3.53
N TYR A 130 -4.51 14.71 -3.05
CA TYR A 130 -4.24 14.18 -1.72
C TYR A 130 -4.87 15.04 -0.64
N GLU A 131 -4.69 16.37 -0.68
CA GLU A 131 -5.27 17.31 0.29
C GLU A 131 -6.80 17.25 0.28
N GLN A 132 -7.43 17.15 -0.89
CA GLN A 132 -8.88 16.99 -1.01
C GLN A 132 -9.35 15.70 -0.31
N ILE A 133 -8.69 14.57 -0.57
CA ILE A 133 -9.04 13.27 0.01
C ILE A 133 -8.76 13.28 1.52
N ALA A 134 -7.63 13.83 1.96
CA ALA A 134 -7.27 13.97 3.37
C ALA A 134 -8.30 14.80 4.14
N GLY A 135 -8.78 15.90 3.56
CA GLY A 135 -9.87 16.71 4.13
C GLY A 135 -11.13 15.89 4.35
N LEU A 136 -11.55 15.11 3.36
CA LEU A 136 -12.71 14.20 3.49
C LEU A 136 -12.49 13.10 4.54
N CYS A 137 -11.27 12.57 4.64
CA CYS A 137 -10.93 11.59 5.69
C CYS A 137 -11.05 12.20 7.09
N ILE A 138 -10.53 13.42 7.30
CA ILE A 138 -10.63 14.14 8.58
C ILE A 138 -12.09 14.39 8.94
N GLU A 139 -12.92 14.89 8.01
CA GLU A 139 -14.36 15.14 8.23
C GLU A 139 -15.14 13.87 8.64
N ASN A 140 -14.66 12.69 8.27
CA ASN A 140 -15.31 11.41 8.53
C ASN A 140 -14.61 10.55 9.60
N ASP A 141 -13.63 11.11 10.32
CA ASP A 141 -12.86 10.42 11.36
C ASP A 141 -12.18 9.14 10.83
N ILE A 142 -11.56 9.26 9.65
CA ILE A 142 -10.79 8.21 8.98
C ILE A 142 -9.31 8.58 9.04
N ALA A 143 -8.49 7.71 9.62
CA ALA A 143 -7.04 7.83 9.59
C ALA A 143 -6.54 7.54 8.17
N PHE A 144 -5.74 8.45 7.61
CA PHE A 144 -5.30 8.40 6.23
C PHE A 144 -3.79 8.29 6.12
N PHE A 145 -3.32 7.36 5.28
CA PHE A 145 -1.90 7.01 5.15
C PHE A 145 -1.46 7.03 3.69
N LEU A 146 -0.20 7.43 3.48
CA LEU A 146 0.44 7.43 2.17
C LEU A 146 1.59 6.43 2.15
N GLU A 147 1.55 5.51 1.19
CA GLU A 147 2.49 4.41 1.04
C GLU A 147 3.56 4.70 -0.02
N ASN A 148 4.75 4.16 0.21
CA ASN A 148 5.85 4.19 -0.75
C ASN A 148 5.65 3.19 -1.89
N ASN A 149 6.04 3.59 -3.10
CA ASN A 149 6.03 2.71 -4.28
C ASN A 149 7.26 1.78 -4.32
N VAL A 150 7.15 0.75 -5.17
CA VAL A 150 8.23 -0.20 -5.47
C VAL A 150 8.85 0.08 -6.84
N LEU A 151 10.19 0.22 -6.90
CA LEU A 151 10.95 0.37 -8.14
C LEU A 151 11.79 -0.89 -8.40
N SER A 152 11.38 -1.70 -9.37
CA SER A 152 12.15 -2.87 -9.80
C SER A 152 13.31 -2.48 -10.72
N ALA A 153 14.37 -3.29 -10.72
CA ALA A 153 15.52 -3.09 -11.60
C ALA A 153 15.14 -3.17 -13.10
N GLU A 154 14.13 -4.00 -13.44
CA GLU A 154 13.62 -4.11 -14.80
C GLU A 154 12.97 -2.80 -15.26
N ASN A 155 12.09 -2.22 -14.43
CA ASN A 155 11.44 -0.95 -14.76
C ASN A 155 12.43 0.21 -14.77
N TYR A 156 13.40 0.23 -13.86
CA TYR A 156 14.45 1.24 -13.86
C TYR A 156 15.31 1.20 -15.13
N ALA A 157 15.68 0.00 -15.61
CA ALA A 157 16.43 -0.18 -16.85
C ALA A 157 15.61 0.16 -18.10
N GLU A 158 14.30 -0.13 -18.12
CA GLU A 158 13.41 0.18 -19.27
C GLU A 158 13.36 1.69 -19.57
N PHE A 159 13.54 2.51 -18.54
CA PHE A 159 13.49 3.98 -18.65
C PHE A 159 14.87 4.64 -18.53
N ASP A 160 15.93 4.01 -19.04
CA ASP A 160 17.28 4.56 -19.06
C ASP A 160 17.76 5.05 -17.67
N CYS A 161 17.44 4.29 -16.63
CA CYS A 161 17.73 4.61 -15.22
C CYS A 161 17.07 5.90 -14.72
N HIS A 162 15.89 6.24 -15.25
CA HIS A 162 15.02 7.26 -14.67
C HIS A 162 13.92 6.60 -13.83
N ASN A 163 13.65 7.18 -12.67
CA ASN A 163 12.59 6.73 -11.78
C ASN A 163 11.33 7.59 -11.96
N TYR A 164 10.27 7.00 -12.51
CA TYR A 164 8.97 7.66 -12.68
C TYR A 164 7.94 7.29 -11.62
N LEU A 165 8.39 6.69 -10.49
CA LEU A 165 7.52 6.33 -9.37
C LEU A 165 7.85 7.23 -8.18
N MET A 166 6.85 7.85 -7.59
CA MET A 166 7.04 8.70 -6.41
C MET A 166 7.32 7.87 -5.17
N MET A 167 8.10 8.39 -4.23
CA MET A 167 8.31 7.83 -2.89
C MET A 167 8.89 6.40 -2.89
N THR A 168 9.96 6.15 -3.65
CA THR A 168 10.61 4.82 -3.71
C THR A 168 11.80 4.65 -2.75
N ASP A 169 12.28 5.75 -2.16
CA ASP A 169 13.45 5.82 -1.27
C ASP A 169 13.31 6.96 -0.25
N TYR A 170 14.24 7.03 0.70
CA TYR A 170 14.27 8.11 1.69
C TYR A 170 14.27 9.50 1.08
N ALA A 171 15.07 9.73 0.05
CA ALA A 171 15.20 11.06 -0.55
C ALA A 171 13.89 11.53 -1.21
N SER A 172 13.24 10.64 -1.96
CA SER A 172 11.96 10.92 -2.63
C SER A 172 10.79 11.02 -1.64
N ILE A 173 10.77 10.22 -0.57
CA ILE A 173 9.82 10.37 0.53
C ILE A 173 9.98 11.72 1.22
N MET A 174 11.23 12.15 1.50
CA MET A 174 11.50 13.45 2.10
C MET A 174 11.20 14.62 1.14
N LYS A 175 11.33 14.42 -0.19
CA LYS A 175 10.85 15.39 -1.18
C LYS A 175 9.34 15.59 -1.06
N MET A 176 8.57 14.50 -0.96
CA MET A 176 7.12 14.57 -0.77
C MET A 176 6.75 15.23 0.57
N LYS A 177 7.45 14.91 1.67
CA LYS A 177 7.23 15.52 3.00
C LYS A 177 7.49 17.02 3.08
N LYS A 178 8.21 17.60 2.13
CA LYS A 178 8.37 19.07 2.01
C LYS A 178 7.16 19.75 1.37
N GLN A 179 6.34 19.01 0.64
CA GLN A 179 5.18 19.51 -0.09
C GLN A 179 3.87 19.18 0.61
N LEU A 180 3.80 18.02 1.27
CA LEU A 180 2.62 17.50 1.94
C LEU A 180 2.90 17.06 3.36
N GLU A 181 1.95 17.28 4.26
CA GLU A 181 1.89 16.59 5.53
C GLU A 181 1.07 15.31 5.40
N PHE A 182 1.66 14.16 5.77
CA PHE A 182 1.00 12.87 5.70
C PHE A 182 1.53 11.87 6.73
N ASN A 183 0.70 10.90 7.07
CA ASN A 183 1.12 9.73 7.81
C ASN A 183 1.79 8.73 6.86
N LEU A 184 3.06 8.41 7.11
CA LEU A 184 3.78 7.44 6.28
C LEU A 184 3.35 6.01 6.66
N LEU A 185 2.80 5.30 5.68
CA LEU A 185 2.78 3.86 5.63
C LEU A 185 4.04 3.42 4.89
N LEU A 186 4.92 2.70 5.56
CA LEU A 186 6.14 2.19 4.93
C LEU A 186 6.00 0.70 4.65
N ASP A 187 5.97 0.35 3.35
CA ASP A 187 6.15 -1.04 2.93
C ASP A 187 7.63 -1.37 2.86
N LEU A 188 8.06 -2.33 3.70
CA LEU A 188 9.45 -2.77 3.79
C LEU A 188 9.85 -3.64 2.59
N GLY A 189 8.92 -4.37 1.98
CA GLY A 189 9.16 -5.14 0.76
C GLY A 189 9.45 -4.22 -0.42
N HIS A 190 8.62 -3.19 -0.63
CA HIS A 190 8.81 -2.14 -1.63
C HIS A 190 10.16 -1.43 -1.45
N LEU A 191 10.44 -0.99 -0.22
CA LEU A 191 11.68 -0.28 0.07
C LEU A 191 12.91 -1.15 -0.17
N ARG A 192 12.86 -2.46 0.14
CA ARG A 192 13.96 -3.39 -0.10
C ARG A 192 14.28 -3.54 -1.58
N VAL A 193 13.27 -3.76 -2.41
CA VAL A 193 13.43 -3.86 -3.88
C VAL A 193 13.96 -2.56 -4.46
N SER A 194 13.38 -1.43 -4.07
CA SER A 194 13.78 -0.10 -4.53
C SER A 194 15.21 0.25 -4.11
N SER A 195 15.59 -0.04 -2.85
CA SER A 195 16.95 0.18 -2.35
C SER A 195 17.98 -0.61 -3.14
N ASN A 196 17.71 -1.90 -3.41
CA ASN A 196 18.61 -2.72 -4.21
C ASN A 196 18.74 -2.19 -5.65
N THR A 197 17.64 -1.80 -6.28
CA THR A 197 17.61 -1.20 -7.62
C THR A 197 18.45 0.07 -7.68
N LEU A 198 18.32 0.94 -6.70
CA LEU A 198 19.02 2.22 -6.60
C LEU A 198 20.43 2.10 -6.00
N LYS A 199 20.86 0.88 -5.62
CA LYS A 199 22.15 0.61 -4.96
C LYS A 199 22.30 1.36 -3.63
N LEU A 200 21.21 1.49 -2.89
CA LEU A 200 21.14 2.05 -1.55
C LEU A 200 21.19 0.95 -0.49
N SER A 201 21.49 1.32 0.74
CA SER A 201 21.44 0.37 1.87
C SER A 201 20.03 0.33 2.46
N PHE A 202 19.29 -0.76 2.26
CA PHE A 202 17.96 -0.96 2.81
C PHE A 202 17.90 -0.70 4.33
N VAL A 203 18.89 -1.20 5.09
CA VAL A 203 18.97 -0.98 6.54
C VAL A 203 19.10 0.50 6.89
N LYS A 204 19.90 1.25 6.11
CA LYS A 204 20.07 2.70 6.33
C LYS A 204 18.79 3.46 5.97
N GLU A 205 18.16 3.14 4.85
CA GLU A 205 16.88 3.72 4.44
C GLU A 205 15.82 3.55 5.53
N CYS A 206 15.66 2.33 6.07
CA CYS A 206 14.74 2.05 7.18
C CYS A 206 15.06 2.90 8.42
N LYS A 207 16.34 3.00 8.79
CA LYS A 207 16.77 3.76 9.97
C LYS A 207 16.48 5.26 9.85
N GLU A 208 16.69 5.84 8.67
CA GLU A 208 16.41 7.26 8.40
C GLU A 208 14.89 7.56 8.39
N LEU A 209 14.08 6.58 7.93
CA LEU A 209 12.63 6.71 7.86
C LEU A 209 11.92 6.41 9.20
N GLU A 210 12.53 5.66 10.10
CA GLU A 210 11.94 5.11 11.34
C GLU A 210 11.05 6.11 12.10
N LYS A 211 11.51 7.34 12.30
CA LYS A 211 10.79 8.37 13.05
C LYS A 211 9.53 8.93 12.36
N TYR A 212 9.36 8.66 11.06
CA TYR A 212 8.23 9.14 10.28
C TYR A 212 7.14 8.09 10.09
N ILE A 213 7.45 6.82 10.38
CA ILE A 213 6.55 5.70 10.15
C ILE A 213 5.36 5.77 11.11
N LYS A 214 4.17 5.54 10.56
CA LYS A 214 2.91 5.45 11.32
C LYS A 214 2.21 4.11 11.14
N TRP A 215 2.56 3.37 10.07
CA TRP A 215 2.07 2.05 9.75
C TRP A 215 3.15 1.30 8.96
N LEU A 216 3.20 -0.02 9.05
CA LEU A 216 4.09 -0.86 8.26
C LEU A 216 3.30 -1.87 7.43
N HIS A 217 3.66 -2.02 6.16
CA HIS A 217 3.39 -3.22 5.39
C HIS A 217 4.64 -4.09 5.35
N ILE A 218 4.45 -5.41 5.44
CA ILE A 218 5.55 -6.37 5.49
C ILE A 218 5.20 -7.57 4.63
N SER A 219 6.09 -7.91 3.71
CA SER A 219 6.09 -9.14 2.94
C SER A 219 7.52 -9.59 2.66
N GLU A 220 7.74 -10.88 2.38
CA GLU A 220 9.06 -11.35 1.92
C GLU A 220 9.16 -11.24 0.41
N ASN A 221 10.36 -10.91 -0.08
CA ASN A 221 10.70 -10.91 -1.49
C ASN A 221 12.19 -11.25 -1.69
N ASN A 222 12.61 -11.38 -2.94
CA ASN A 222 14.00 -11.67 -3.28
C ASN A 222 14.90 -10.41 -3.39
N GLY A 223 14.34 -9.23 -3.12
CA GLY A 223 15.02 -7.94 -3.28
C GLY A 223 15.17 -7.47 -4.75
N ILE A 224 14.54 -8.15 -5.70
CA ILE A 224 14.58 -7.84 -7.15
C ILE A 224 13.20 -7.42 -7.64
N VAL A 225 12.17 -8.18 -7.23
CA VAL A 225 10.76 -7.94 -7.53
C VAL A 225 9.96 -8.09 -6.25
N ASP A 226 8.83 -7.41 -6.21
CA ASP A 226 7.89 -7.51 -5.11
C ASP A 226 7.04 -8.77 -5.28
N GLU A 227 7.32 -9.78 -4.43
CA GLU A 227 6.74 -11.11 -4.59
C GLU A 227 5.61 -11.39 -3.60
N HIS A 228 5.43 -10.56 -2.57
CA HIS A 228 4.47 -10.75 -1.48
C HIS A 228 4.50 -12.18 -0.88
N LYS A 229 5.70 -12.73 -0.67
CA LYS A 229 5.86 -14.07 -0.10
C LYS A 229 5.69 -14.07 1.43
N PRO A 230 5.34 -15.24 2.01
CA PRO A 230 5.39 -15.45 3.45
C PRO A 230 6.79 -15.24 4.02
N LEU A 231 6.85 -14.71 5.24
CA LEU A 231 8.13 -14.42 5.93
C LEU A 231 8.89 -15.71 6.27
N ARG A 232 10.21 -15.58 6.39
CA ARG A 232 11.12 -16.66 6.79
C ARG A 232 11.96 -16.22 7.98
N ASP A 233 12.40 -17.17 8.82
CA ASP A 233 13.20 -16.87 10.02
C ASP A 233 14.51 -16.12 9.71
N ASP A 234 15.10 -16.35 8.53
CA ASP A 234 16.33 -15.70 8.05
C ASP A 234 16.08 -14.40 7.28
N SER A 235 14.85 -13.90 7.27
CA SER A 235 14.44 -12.69 6.54
C SER A 235 15.22 -11.46 6.98
N GLU A 236 15.76 -10.71 6.00
CA GLU A 236 16.36 -9.41 6.24
C GLU A 236 15.32 -8.39 6.74
N ILE A 237 14.08 -8.49 6.25
CA ILE A 237 12.95 -7.65 6.67
C ILE A 237 12.64 -7.85 8.15
N LEU A 238 12.55 -9.11 8.61
CA LEU A 238 12.39 -9.42 10.04
C LEU A 238 13.57 -8.94 10.89
N ASN A 239 14.80 -9.04 10.37
CA ASN A 239 15.98 -8.56 11.06
C ASN A 239 16.00 -7.04 11.21
N VAL A 240 15.53 -6.33 10.20
CA VAL A 240 15.37 -4.86 10.25
C VAL A 240 14.24 -4.49 11.21
N LEU A 241 13.07 -5.12 11.09
CA LEU A 241 11.94 -4.91 11.99
C LEU A 241 12.35 -5.05 13.46
N GLY A 242 13.11 -6.13 13.80
CA GLY A 242 13.61 -6.38 15.15
C GLY A 242 14.67 -5.39 15.65
N LYS A 243 15.10 -4.42 14.85
CA LYS A 243 16.04 -3.34 15.22
C LYS A 243 15.40 -1.96 15.19
N MET A 244 14.18 -1.86 14.67
CA MET A 244 13.44 -0.59 14.58
C MET A 244 12.81 -0.27 15.93
N ASN A 245 12.94 0.97 16.36
CA ASN A 245 12.31 1.45 17.59
C ASN A 245 10.89 1.99 17.30
N CYS A 246 9.96 1.09 16.99
CA CYS A 246 8.57 1.39 16.65
C CYS A 246 7.60 0.52 17.47
N PRO A 247 7.54 0.63 18.82
CA PRO A 247 6.83 -0.33 19.66
C PRO A 247 5.31 -0.36 19.41
N ASP A 248 4.68 0.79 19.16
CA ASP A 248 3.22 0.94 19.07
C ASP A 248 2.69 1.06 17.64
N ILE A 249 3.47 0.60 16.65
CA ILE A 249 3.07 0.73 15.25
C ILE A 249 2.22 -0.45 14.80
N ASN A 250 1.19 -0.17 14.01
CA ASN A 250 0.41 -1.22 13.36
C ASN A 250 1.21 -1.83 12.21
N ILE A 251 1.05 -3.13 12.02
CA ILE A 251 1.69 -3.89 10.96
C ILE A 251 0.64 -4.68 10.20
N THR A 252 0.62 -4.52 8.88
CA THR A 252 -0.11 -5.40 7.97
C THR A 252 0.88 -6.39 7.34
N LEU A 253 0.55 -7.66 7.42
CA LEU A 253 1.23 -8.70 6.65
C LEU A 253 0.59 -8.78 5.27
N GLU A 254 1.25 -8.25 4.25
CA GLU A 254 0.78 -8.26 2.87
C GLU A 254 1.41 -9.44 2.12
N THR A 255 0.83 -10.62 2.28
CA THR A 255 1.43 -11.85 1.74
C THR A 255 0.43 -12.77 1.06
N VAL A 256 0.90 -13.47 0.04
CA VAL A 256 0.17 -14.53 -0.66
C VAL A 256 0.75 -15.88 -0.23
N GLY A 257 -0.06 -16.70 0.43
CA GLY A 257 0.36 -18.02 0.92
C GLY A 257 -0.79 -18.82 1.48
N SER A 258 -0.49 -20.02 1.99
CA SER A 258 -1.43 -20.83 2.75
C SER A 258 -1.74 -20.18 4.10
N ILE A 259 -2.83 -20.59 4.74
CA ILE A 259 -3.19 -20.06 6.05
C ILE A 259 -2.13 -20.37 7.12
N GLU A 260 -1.48 -21.52 7.02
CA GLU A 260 -0.41 -21.94 7.91
C GLU A 260 0.82 -21.02 7.76
N GLU A 261 1.17 -20.64 6.53
CA GLU A 261 2.28 -19.73 6.26
C GLU A 261 1.96 -18.31 6.74
N ILE A 262 0.71 -17.86 6.57
CA ILE A 262 0.25 -16.56 7.09
C ILE A 262 0.34 -16.55 8.63
N LEU A 263 -0.18 -17.54 9.32
CA LEU A 263 -0.13 -17.64 10.79
C LEU A 263 1.31 -17.77 11.31
N SER A 264 2.16 -18.51 10.59
CA SER A 264 3.59 -18.59 10.90
C SER A 264 4.26 -17.22 10.79
N SER A 265 3.98 -16.47 9.71
CA SER A 265 4.52 -15.12 9.50
C SER A 265 4.06 -14.15 10.60
N ILE A 266 2.79 -14.20 11.02
CA ILE A 266 2.27 -13.41 12.14
C ILE A 266 3.03 -13.74 13.42
N THR A 267 3.24 -15.03 13.72
CA THR A 267 4.00 -15.46 14.91
C THR A 267 5.45 -14.96 14.89
N MET A 268 6.09 -14.93 13.72
CA MET A 268 7.45 -14.39 13.57
C MET A 268 7.50 -12.88 13.87
N ILE A 269 6.52 -12.12 13.40
CA ILE A 269 6.39 -10.67 13.67
C ILE A 269 6.21 -10.43 15.17
N GLU A 270 5.28 -11.15 15.81
CA GLU A 270 4.99 -11.01 17.25
C GLU A 270 6.22 -11.30 18.12
N LYS A 271 6.97 -12.35 17.80
CA LYS A 271 8.24 -12.66 18.48
C LYS A 271 9.27 -11.53 18.36
N ARG A 272 9.35 -10.86 17.22
CA ARG A 272 10.27 -9.74 17.02
C ARG A 272 9.83 -8.49 17.80
N LYS A 273 8.53 -8.20 17.83
CA LYS A 273 7.98 -7.07 18.62
C LYS A 273 8.08 -7.27 20.13
N SER A 274 7.99 -8.49 20.64
CA SER A 274 8.11 -8.78 22.08
C SER A 274 9.54 -8.68 22.63
N CYS A 275 10.53 -8.39 21.80
CA CYS A 275 11.93 -8.18 22.21
C CYS A 275 12.29 -6.70 22.47
N PHE A 276 11.27 -5.80 22.49
CA PHE A 276 11.44 -4.35 22.79
C PHE A 276 11.02 -3.98 24.19
#